data_5ec17c986daec94a87da14af1ed2a9aa
#
_entry.id   5ec17c986daec94a87da14af1ed2a9aa
#
_cell.length_a   1.000
_cell.length_b   1.000
_cell.length_c   1.000
_cell.angle_alpha   90.00
_cell.angle_beta   90.00
_cell.angle_gamma   90.00
#
_symmetry.space_group_name_H-M   'P 1'
#
loop_
_entity.id
_entity.type
_entity.pdbx_description
1 polymer ?
#
loop_
_entity_poly.entity_id
_entity_poly.type
_entity_poly.pdbx_seq_one_letter_code
_entity_poly.pdbx_strand_id
1 'polypeptide(L)'
;MDVVEYTGLTPGETYTVSGVLMDKSINQPLLVDGAEVTAEVEFTPDESTGTVELTYTLDASALAGTTIVVFETLYQDGVEIAAHADINDEAQTVTINPRGGLLIQKTSEDGVLEGFTFLVEGEGYSETFTTDGAGKIYIDDLAPGEYTITEQESGLTARYEIPAGQTVEVTADQATTVEFYNALLRGKITGHKTGAEQAPLEGVTFGLFSADATEFTEETAIATTETDSYGEFSFEAPYGSFQVMELATLPGYLTMDKPVALEVNAAEVQLDPIANNQTVVHISKVDAETGEELPGATLELYGPNGTLIETWETGDIPHVVTGLPVGEGYVLKETAAPEGYQLAEDIPFAVEETSEIQFVGMVDEPSPEEPEEPDEPETPDQPDTPDEPTPTVPQTGGSRAALWVGALLILALGGLGIVLILLKRQNKQ
;
A
#
# COMPACT_ATOMS: atom_id res chain seq x y z
N MET A 1 45.08 -40.19 -8.18
CA MET A 1 45.16 -41.60 -8.59
C MET A 1 46.10 -41.63 -9.78
N ASP A 2 47.07 -42.56 -9.73
CA ASP A 2 48.03 -42.82 -10.76
C ASP A 2 47.92 -44.24 -11.25
N VAL A 3 48.16 -44.52 -12.54
CA VAL A 3 48.01 -45.83 -13.14
C VAL A 3 49.37 -46.30 -13.68
N VAL A 4 49.97 -47.22 -12.94
CA VAL A 4 51.29 -47.76 -13.27
C VAL A 4 51.15 -48.97 -14.21
N GLU A 5 51.75 -48.88 -15.40
CA GLU A 5 51.82 -50.00 -16.33
C GLU A 5 53.03 -50.88 -16.04
N TYR A 6 52.85 -52.18 -15.98
CA TYR A 6 53.95 -53.12 -15.78
C TYR A 6 54.06 -54.15 -16.93
N THR A 7 55.26 -54.57 -17.17
CA THR A 7 55.56 -55.63 -18.15
C THR A 7 56.66 -56.59 -17.63
N GLY A 8 56.57 -57.86 -17.97
CA GLY A 8 57.57 -58.86 -17.64
C GLY A 8 57.50 -59.43 -16.23
N LEU A 9 56.40 -59.17 -15.49
CA LEU A 9 56.21 -59.77 -14.16
C LEU A 9 55.83 -61.23 -14.27
N THR A 10 56.12 -61.99 -13.22
CA THR A 10 55.73 -63.40 -13.13
C THR A 10 54.30 -63.52 -12.56
N PRO A 11 53.33 -64.07 -13.33
CA PRO A 11 51.99 -64.30 -12.83
C PRO A 11 51.96 -65.17 -11.56
N GLY A 12 51.13 -64.74 -10.57
CA GLY A 12 50.97 -65.42 -9.28
C GLY A 12 52.01 -65.09 -8.22
N GLU A 13 53.07 -64.32 -8.53
CA GLU A 13 53.98 -63.80 -7.56
C GLU A 13 53.46 -62.45 -7.02
N THR A 14 53.84 -62.12 -5.78
CA THR A 14 53.39 -60.87 -5.16
C THR A 14 54.44 -59.78 -5.33
N TYR A 15 53.98 -58.60 -5.70
CA TYR A 15 54.75 -57.40 -5.91
C TYR A 15 54.18 -56.22 -5.11
N THR A 16 55.06 -55.28 -4.75
CA THR A 16 54.65 -54.01 -4.12
C THR A 16 55.09 -52.83 -5.00
N VAL A 17 54.15 -51.96 -5.39
CA VAL A 17 54.46 -50.65 -5.98
C VAL A 17 54.37 -49.58 -4.90
N SER A 18 55.47 -48.85 -4.67
CA SER A 18 55.49 -47.69 -3.81
C SER A 18 55.71 -46.44 -4.66
N GLY A 19 54.94 -45.42 -4.39
CA GLY A 19 55.03 -44.14 -5.08
C GLY A 19 55.28 -42.97 -4.13
N VAL A 20 56.00 -41.97 -4.58
CA VAL A 20 56.23 -40.70 -3.88
C VAL A 20 55.97 -39.53 -4.81
N LEU A 21 55.26 -38.51 -4.31
CA LEU A 21 55.08 -37.27 -5.03
C LEU A 21 56.32 -36.38 -4.84
N MET A 22 56.90 -35.88 -5.93
CA MET A 22 58.07 -35.02 -5.93
C MET A 22 57.67 -33.58 -6.32
N ASP A 23 58.17 -32.59 -5.59
CA ASP A 23 58.12 -31.19 -6.02
C ASP A 23 59.14 -30.98 -7.14
N LYS A 24 58.63 -30.72 -8.37
CA LYS A 24 59.47 -30.58 -9.56
C LYS A 24 60.46 -29.42 -9.43
N SER A 25 60.10 -28.35 -8.73
CA SER A 25 60.87 -27.11 -8.60
C SER A 25 62.16 -27.28 -7.80
N ILE A 26 62.15 -28.15 -6.81
CA ILE A 26 63.28 -28.39 -5.90
C ILE A 26 63.86 -29.79 -6.01
N ASN A 27 63.24 -30.66 -6.78
CA ASN A 27 63.61 -32.06 -6.95
C ASN A 27 63.77 -32.79 -5.59
N GLN A 28 62.78 -32.62 -4.71
CA GLN A 28 62.67 -33.25 -3.41
C GLN A 28 61.26 -33.82 -3.22
N PRO A 29 61.08 -34.81 -2.32
CA PRO A 29 59.74 -35.23 -1.97
C PRO A 29 58.84 -34.09 -1.54
N LEU A 30 57.59 -34.08 -2.04
CA LEU A 30 56.57 -33.11 -1.66
C LEU A 30 56.17 -33.34 -0.20
N LEU A 31 56.31 -32.28 0.60
CA LEU A 31 55.90 -32.30 2.00
C LEU A 31 54.57 -31.61 2.18
N VAL A 32 53.60 -32.32 2.78
CA VAL A 32 52.33 -31.74 3.24
C VAL A 32 52.31 -31.90 4.74
N ASP A 33 52.12 -30.82 5.50
CA ASP A 33 52.22 -30.80 6.97
C ASP A 33 53.50 -31.41 7.52
N GLY A 34 54.62 -31.33 6.77
CA GLY A 34 55.92 -31.82 7.13
C GLY A 34 56.12 -33.33 6.92
N ALA A 35 55.18 -34.02 6.31
CA ALA A 35 55.25 -35.41 5.92
C ALA A 35 55.36 -35.58 4.40
N GLU A 36 56.12 -36.56 3.91
CA GLU A 36 56.17 -36.93 2.51
C GLU A 36 54.83 -37.51 2.06
N VAL A 37 54.35 -37.17 0.86
CA VAL A 37 53.17 -37.75 0.28
C VAL A 37 53.52 -39.00 -0.51
N THR A 38 53.17 -40.15 0.05
CA THR A 38 53.48 -41.47 -0.51
C THR A 38 52.24 -42.32 -0.65
N ALA A 39 52.26 -43.30 -1.54
CA ALA A 39 51.28 -44.36 -1.66
C ALA A 39 51.94 -45.69 -1.87
N GLU A 40 51.34 -46.78 -1.42
CA GLU A 40 51.83 -48.13 -1.59
C GLU A 40 50.67 -49.07 -1.87
N VAL A 41 50.87 -50.03 -2.80
CA VAL A 41 49.92 -51.07 -3.09
C VAL A 41 50.65 -52.39 -3.33
N GLU A 42 50.19 -53.44 -2.66
CA GLU A 42 50.59 -54.82 -2.90
C GLU A 42 49.63 -55.46 -3.90
N PHE A 43 50.15 -56.17 -4.92
CA PHE A 43 49.34 -56.80 -5.91
C PHE A 43 49.96 -58.11 -6.43
N THR A 44 49.12 -59.00 -6.96
CA THR A 44 49.54 -60.24 -7.59
C THR A 44 49.05 -60.25 -9.02
N PRO A 45 49.90 -60.11 -10.01
CA PRO A 45 49.48 -60.07 -11.41
C PRO A 45 49.00 -61.45 -11.87
N ASP A 46 47.88 -61.45 -12.63
CA ASP A 46 47.40 -62.67 -13.31
C ASP A 46 48.11 -62.93 -14.63
N GLU A 47 48.62 -61.84 -15.23
CA GLU A 47 49.38 -61.86 -16.49
C GLU A 47 50.72 -61.12 -16.35
N SER A 48 51.65 -61.39 -17.25
CA SER A 48 52.98 -60.79 -17.22
C SER A 48 52.99 -59.25 -17.55
N THR A 49 51.86 -58.75 -18.03
CA THR A 49 51.63 -57.34 -18.39
C THR A 49 50.28 -56.87 -17.87
N GLY A 50 50.17 -55.65 -17.40
CA GLY A 50 48.92 -55.10 -16.87
C GLY A 50 49.13 -53.71 -16.25
N THR A 51 48.16 -53.31 -15.43
CA THR A 51 48.17 -52.02 -14.72
C THR A 51 47.88 -52.22 -13.24
N VAL A 52 48.40 -51.32 -12.41
CA VAL A 52 48.10 -51.23 -11.00
C VAL A 52 47.85 -49.74 -10.65
N GLU A 53 46.87 -49.49 -9.78
CA GLU A 53 46.47 -48.14 -9.38
C GLU A 53 47.11 -47.79 -8.03
N LEU A 54 47.75 -46.62 -7.97
CA LEU A 54 48.23 -45.96 -6.76
C LEU A 54 47.30 -44.73 -6.44
N THR A 55 46.80 -44.68 -5.22
CA THR A 55 45.97 -43.54 -4.78
C THR A 55 46.72 -42.72 -3.74
N TYR A 56 46.94 -41.45 -4.08
CA TYR A 56 47.51 -40.47 -3.15
C TYR A 56 46.40 -39.61 -2.56
N THR A 57 46.46 -39.35 -1.25
CA THR A 57 45.55 -38.44 -0.56
C THR A 57 46.37 -37.32 0.08
N LEU A 58 46.08 -36.07 -0.30
CA LEU A 58 46.76 -34.89 0.21
C LEU A 58 45.84 -33.72 0.32
N ASP A 59 46.10 -32.78 1.23
CA ASP A 59 45.51 -31.45 1.23
C ASP A 59 46.28 -30.56 0.26
N ALA A 60 45.65 -30.19 -0.85
CA ALA A 60 46.25 -29.36 -1.90
C ALA A 60 46.05 -27.84 -1.67
N SER A 61 45.38 -27.41 -0.59
CA SER A 61 45.02 -26.00 -0.34
C SER A 61 46.23 -25.05 -0.29
N ALA A 62 47.39 -25.56 0.20
CA ALA A 62 48.65 -24.79 0.28
C ALA A 62 49.61 -25.06 -0.90
N LEU A 63 49.21 -25.83 -1.91
CA LEU A 63 50.08 -26.30 -2.98
C LEU A 63 49.79 -25.61 -4.34
N ALA A 64 49.00 -24.51 -4.33
CA ALA A 64 48.66 -23.77 -5.53
C ALA A 64 49.88 -23.39 -6.35
N GLY A 65 49.90 -23.73 -7.63
CA GLY A 65 51.02 -23.49 -8.56
C GLY A 65 52.14 -24.52 -8.46
N THR A 66 52.09 -25.48 -7.52
CA THR A 66 53.12 -26.53 -7.40
C THR A 66 53.01 -27.54 -8.53
N THR A 67 54.12 -27.82 -9.20
CA THR A 67 54.21 -28.90 -10.19
C THR A 67 54.79 -30.13 -9.54
N ILE A 68 54.03 -31.20 -9.59
CA ILE A 68 54.35 -32.49 -8.97
C ILE A 68 54.73 -33.49 -10.05
N VAL A 69 55.71 -34.33 -9.78
CA VAL A 69 56.06 -35.50 -10.56
C VAL A 69 55.95 -36.75 -9.70
N VAL A 70 55.31 -37.79 -10.21
CA VAL A 70 55.17 -39.04 -9.51
C VAL A 70 56.43 -39.89 -9.77
N PHE A 71 57.07 -40.38 -8.69
CA PHE A 71 58.11 -41.40 -8.78
C PHE A 71 57.56 -42.70 -8.23
N GLU A 72 57.79 -43.81 -8.96
CA GLU A 72 57.33 -45.12 -8.59
C GLU A 72 58.51 -46.12 -8.49
N THR A 73 58.40 -47.00 -7.54
CA THR A 73 59.39 -48.07 -7.36
C THR A 73 58.64 -49.42 -7.17
N LEU A 74 59.03 -50.43 -7.93
CA LEU A 74 58.50 -51.77 -7.84
C LEU A 74 59.42 -52.67 -7.03
N TYR A 75 58.87 -53.39 -6.06
CA TYR A 75 59.55 -54.31 -5.19
C TYR A 75 59.01 -55.74 -5.35
N GLN A 76 59.93 -56.75 -5.18
CA GLN A 76 59.53 -58.11 -4.94
C GLN A 76 60.31 -58.61 -3.72
N ASP A 77 59.62 -59.23 -2.77
CA ASP A 77 60.22 -59.65 -1.48
C ASP A 77 61.02 -58.56 -0.75
N GLY A 78 60.62 -57.29 -0.85
CA GLY A 78 61.30 -56.15 -0.28
C GLY A 78 62.56 -55.68 -1.02
N VAL A 79 62.83 -56.26 -2.20
CA VAL A 79 63.98 -55.88 -3.03
C VAL A 79 63.44 -55.04 -4.21
N GLU A 80 64.05 -53.88 -4.41
CA GLU A 80 63.74 -53.03 -5.59
C GLU A 80 64.09 -53.78 -6.90
N ILE A 81 63.22 -53.90 -7.80
CA ILE A 81 63.36 -54.57 -9.12
C ILE A 81 63.23 -53.65 -10.30
N ALA A 82 62.52 -52.50 -10.12
CA ALA A 82 62.39 -51.45 -11.13
C ALA A 82 62.01 -50.12 -10.47
N ALA A 83 62.41 -49.03 -11.07
CA ALA A 83 61.97 -47.69 -10.67
C ALA A 83 61.72 -46.82 -11.87
N HIS A 84 60.69 -45.96 -11.78
CA HIS A 84 60.44 -44.85 -12.69
C HIS A 84 60.59 -43.56 -11.89
N ALA A 85 61.72 -42.86 -12.03
CA ALA A 85 62.11 -41.70 -11.23
C ALA A 85 62.76 -40.60 -12.08
N ASP A 86 62.09 -40.17 -13.11
CA ASP A 86 62.51 -39.04 -13.95
C ASP A 86 61.67 -37.78 -13.63
N ILE A 87 62.33 -36.82 -13.00
CA ILE A 87 61.71 -35.53 -12.64
C ILE A 87 61.23 -34.71 -13.86
N ASN A 88 61.70 -35.04 -15.07
CA ASN A 88 61.33 -34.37 -16.30
C ASN A 88 60.28 -35.15 -17.10
N ASP A 89 59.78 -36.26 -16.59
CA ASP A 89 58.74 -36.99 -17.26
C ASP A 89 57.42 -36.19 -17.31
N GLU A 90 57.02 -35.78 -18.51
CA GLU A 90 55.79 -34.99 -18.71
C GLU A 90 54.52 -35.85 -18.49
N ALA A 91 54.57 -37.15 -18.72
CA ALA A 91 53.46 -38.07 -18.53
C ALA A 91 53.15 -38.27 -17.02
N GLN A 92 54.15 -38.12 -16.17
CA GLN A 92 54.06 -38.25 -14.71
C GLN A 92 53.92 -36.87 -14.02
N THR A 93 53.77 -35.77 -14.79
CA THR A 93 53.79 -34.41 -14.26
C THR A 93 52.36 -33.89 -14.15
N VAL A 94 51.97 -33.38 -12.98
CA VAL A 94 50.72 -32.71 -12.69
C VAL A 94 51.00 -31.37 -12.03
N THR A 95 50.36 -30.30 -12.50
CA THR A 95 50.40 -28.99 -11.82
C THR A 95 49.13 -28.77 -11.07
N ILE A 96 49.26 -28.44 -9.77
CA ILE A 96 48.12 -28.02 -8.94
C ILE A 96 47.82 -26.58 -9.30
N ASN A 97 46.73 -26.36 -10.02
CA ASN A 97 46.30 -25.02 -10.41
C ASN A 97 45.85 -24.25 -9.17
N PRO A 98 46.31 -23.00 -9.01
CA PRO A 98 45.82 -22.14 -7.96
C PRO A 98 44.33 -21.86 -8.15
N ARG A 99 43.64 -21.64 -7.03
CA ARG A 99 42.18 -21.37 -7.02
C ARG A 99 41.94 -19.94 -6.56
N GLY A 100 40.82 -19.39 -6.97
CA GLY A 100 40.36 -18.07 -6.56
C GLY A 100 38.98 -18.14 -5.91
N GLY A 101 38.51 -17.01 -5.39
CA GLY A 101 37.17 -16.87 -4.81
C GLY A 101 36.30 -15.89 -5.59
N LEU A 102 34.99 -16.05 -5.46
CA LEU A 102 33.97 -15.11 -5.97
C LEU A 102 33.02 -14.73 -4.85
N LEU A 103 32.86 -13.43 -4.60
CA LEU A 103 31.87 -12.86 -3.71
C LEU A 103 30.79 -12.16 -4.55
N ILE A 104 29.55 -12.64 -4.49
CA ILE A 104 28.40 -11.96 -5.04
C ILE A 104 27.74 -11.18 -3.91
N GLN A 105 27.58 -9.86 -4.09
CA GLN A 105 26.90 -8.98 -3.14
C GLN A 105 25.60 -8.48 -3.76
N LYS A 106 24.47 -8.88 -3.15
CA LYS A 106 23.10 -8.50 -3.58
C LYS A 106 22.55 -7.40 -2.70
N THR A 107 21.96 -6.40 -3.34
CA THR A 107 21.15 -5.36 -2.69
C THR A 107 19.84 -5.15 -3.46
N SER A 108 18.82 -4.56 -2.82
CA SER A 108 17.54 -4.22 -3.43
C SER A 108 17.02 -2.88 -2.90
N GLU A 109 16.10 -2.27 -3.64
CA GLU A 109 15.49 -0.99 -3.27
C GLU A 109 14.72 -1.04 -1.95
N ASP A 110 14.07 -2.16 -1.65
CA ASP A 110 13.28 -2.37 -0.43
C ASP A 110 14.04 -3.05 0.71
N GLY A 111 15.36 -3.27 0.52
CA GLY A 111 16.23 -3.85 1.53
C GLY A 111 16.10 -5.37 1.71
N VAL A 112 15.38 -6.08 0.86
CA VAL A 112 15.35 -7.54 0.86
C VAL A 112 16.66 -8.05 0.28
N LEU A 113 17.36 -8.94 1.02
CA LEU A 113 18.70 -9.41 0.69
C LEU A 113 18.78 -10.93 0.51
N GLU A 114 17.96 -11.67 1.24
CA GLU A 114 17.98 -13.14 1.30
C GLU A 114 17.08 -13.76 0.24
N GLY A 115 17.51 -14.92 -0.30
CA GLY A 115 16.70 -15.76 -1.15
C GLY A 115 16.80 -15.50 -2.65
N PHE A 116 17.65 -14.56 -3.09
CA PHE A 116 17.94 -14.36 -4.51
C PHE A 116 18.86 -15.46 -5.03
N THR A 117 18.51 -16.05 -6.16
CA THR A 117 19.22 -17.17 -6.75
C THR A 117 20.03 -16.73 -7.94
N PHE A 118 21.29 -17.13 -7.99
CA PHE A 118 22.24 -16.81 -9.06
C PHE A 118 22.79 -18.08 -9.70
N LEU A 119 22.78 -18.13 -11.03
CA LEU A 119 23.53 -19.11 -11.81
C LEU A 119 24.91 -18.55 -12.07
N VAL A 120 25.95 -19.35 -11.76
CA VAL A 120 27.35 -19.04 -12.01
C VAL A 120 27.91 -20.04 -13.01
N GLU A 121 28.33 -19.53 -14.17
CA GLU A 121 28.82 -20.35 -15.27
C GLU A 121 30.24 -19.96 -15.65
N GLY A 122 31.10 -20.93 -15.87
CA GLY A 122 32.46 -20.80 -16.34
C GLY A 122 32.88 -21.98 -17.19
N GLU A 123 34.15 -22.08 -17.59
CA GLU A 123 34.64 -23.23 -18.37
C GLU A 123 34.53 -24.51 -17.53
N GLY A 124 33.64 -25.42 -17.92
CA GLY A 124 33.39 -26.67 -17.21
C GLY A 124 32.72 -26.51 -15.85
N TYR A 125 32.15 -25.34 -15.54
CA TYR A 125 31.48 -25.04 -14.26
C TYR A 125 30.11 -24.45 -14.51
N SER A 126 29.07 -24.95 -13.82
CA SER A 126 27.71 -24.39 -13.85
C SER A 126 27.00 -24.81 -12.58
N GLU A 127 26.80 -23.86 -11.67
CA GLU A 127 26.15 -24.11 -10.38
C GLU A 127 25.26 -22.93 -9.98
N THR A 128 24.27 -23.22 -9.14
CA THR A 128 23.28 -22.25 -8.68
C THR A 128 23.41 -22.03 -7.17
N PHE A 129 23.43 -20.77 -6.77
CA PHE A 129 23.59 -20.35 -5.38
C PHE A 129 22.48 -19.40 -4.97
N THR A 130 22.21 -19.33 -3.66
CA THR A 130 21.19 -18.46 -3.09
C THR A 130 21.82 -17.53 -2.04
N THR A 131 21.42 -16.25 -2.05
CA THR A 131 21.93 -15.25 -1.10
C THR A 131 21.47 -15.54 0.32
N ASP A 132 22.38 -15.30 1.26
CA ASP A 132 22.11 -15.33 2.70
C ASP A 132 21.39 -14.06 3.20
N GLY A 133 21.10 -13.97 4.52
CA GLY A 133 20.47 -12.82 5.16
C GLY A 133 21.25 -11.50 5.07
N ALA A 134 22.55 -11.55 4.67
CA ALA A 134 23.38 -10.37 4.41
C ALA A 134 23.46 -10.05 2.90
N GLY A 135 22.74 -10.77 2.06
CA GLY A 135 22.75 -10.61 0.60
C GLY A 135 24.02 -11.15 -0.05
N LYS A 136 24.69 -12.12 0.56
CA LYS A 136 25.99 -12.61 0.09
C LYS A 136 25.93 -14.05 -0.38
N ILE A 137 26.71 -14.31 -1.41
CA ILE A 137 27.14 -15.64 -1.82
C ILE A 137 28.64 -15.60 -1.89
N TYR A 138 29.31 -16.49 -1.16
CA TYR A 138 30.74 -16.66 -1.25
C TYR A 138 31.06 -18.04 -1.81
N ILE A 139 31.79 -18.07 -2.93
CA ILE A 139 32.25 -19.29 -3.59
C ILE A 139 33.77 -19.28 -3.54
N ASP A 140 34.33 -20.24 -2.89
CA ASP A 140 35.78 -20.50 -2.87
C ASP A 140 36.11 -21.62 -3.87
N ASP A 141 37.38 -21.86 -4.05
CA ASP A 141 37.89 -23.01 -4.85
C ASP A 141 37.47 -22.99 -6.33
N LEU A 142 37.34 -21.80 -6.93
CA LEU A 142 37.09 -21.63 -8.37
C LEU A 142 38.41 -21.68 -9.17
N ALA A 143 38.40 -22.35 -10.33
CA ALA A 143 39.51 -22.24 -11.29
C ALA A 143 39.64 -20.77 -11.77
N PRO A 144 40.86 -20.23 -11.93
CA PRO A 144 41.02 -18.94 -12.59
C PRO A 144 40.41 -18.94 -14.02
N GLY A 145 39.70 -17.87 -14.34
CA GLY A 145 39.00 -17.76 -15.63
C GLY A 145 37.81 -16.81 -15.58
N GLU A 146 37.12 -16.70 -16.71
CA GLU A 146 35.91 -15.88 -16.82
C GLU A 146 34.69 -16.65 -16.31
N TYR A 147 33.88 -15.97 -15.47
CA TYR A 147 32.62 -16.48 -14.95
C TYR A 147 31.51 -15.49 -15.26
N THR A 148 30.40 -16.00 -15.77
CA THR A 148 29.16 -15.22 -15.97
C THR A 148 28.21 -15.54 -14.83
N ILE A 149 27.73 -14.48 -14.17
CA ILE A 149 26.81 -14.54 -13.05
C ILE A 149 25.48 -13.96 -13.49
N THR A 150 24.40 -14.75 -13.40
CA THR A 150 23.06 -14.36 -13.85
C THR A 150 22.06 -14.59 -12.74
N GLU A 151 21.33 -13.53 -12.34
CA GLU A 151 20.22 -13.64 -11.41
C GLU A 151 19.06 -14.39 -12.06
N GLN A 152 18.49 -15.36 -11.35
CA GLN A 152 17.43 -16.21 -11.85
C GLN A 152 16.05 -15.67 -11.49
N GLU A 153 15.11 -15.77 -12.43
CA GLU A 153 13.70 -15.45 -12.18
C GLU A 153 13.10 -16.39 -11.12
N SER A 154 12.31 -15.83 -10.21
CA SER A 154 11.62 -16.54 -9.14
C SER A 154 10.37 -15.79 -8.70
N GLY A 155 9.56 -16.36 -7.81
CA GLY A 155 8.46 -15.64 -7.17
C GLY A 155 8.91 -14.40 -6.40
N LEU A 156 10.13 -14.43 -5.81
CA LEU A 156 10.71 -13.29 -5.11
C LEU A 156 11.07 -12.16 -6.08
N THR A 157 11.65 -12.51 -7.24
CA THR A 157 12.14 -11.51 -8.21
C THR A 157 11.04 -10.90 -9.08
N ALA A 158 9.82 -11.44 -9.04
CA ALA A 158 8.69 -10.97 -9.88
C ALA A 158 8.29 -9.49 -9.68
N ARG A 159 8.75 -8.87 -8.59
CA ARG A 159 8.49 -7.46 -8.28
C ARG A 159 9.65 -6.52 -8.59
N TYR A 160 10.75 -7.04 -9.15
CA TYR A 160 11.96 -6.27 -9.44
C TYR A 160 12.27 -6.23 -10.93
N GLU A 161 13.00 -5.20 -11.31
CA GLU A 161 13.78 -5.19 -12.54
C GLU A 161 15.04 -6.03 -12.30
N ILE A 162 15.14 -7.17 -13.00
CA ILE A 162 16.29 -8.05 -12.90
C ILE A 162 17.43 -7.47 -13.72
N PRO A 163 18.60 -7.20 -13.11
CA PRO A 163 19.75 -6.67 -13.83
C PRO A 163 20.32 -7.70 -14.82
N ALA A 164 20.96 -7.22 -15.86
CA ALA A 164 21.67 -8.10 -16.80
C ALA A 164 22.76 -8.90 -16.08
N GLY A 165 23.03 -10.11 -16.58
CA GLY A 165 24.15 -10.92 -16.13
C GLY A 165 25.48 -10.18 -16.28
N GLN A 166 26.44 -10.44 -15.39
CA GLN A 166 27.75 -9.85 -15.37
C GLN A 166 28.82 -10.93 -15.56
N THR A 167 29.84 -10.64 -16.34
CA THR A 167 31.01 -11.50 -16.51
C THR A 167 32.18 -10.89 -15.78
N VAL A 168 32.85 -11.69 -14.96
CA VAL A 168 34.03 -11.30 -14.18
C VAL A 168 35.16 -12.31 -14.35
N GLU A 169 36.39 -11.86 -14.19
CA GLU A 169 37.56 -12.73 -14.17
C GLU A 169 37.90 -13.11 -12.73
N VAL A 170 37.89 -14.41 -12.43
CA VAL A 170 38.40 -14.95 -11.17
C VAL A 170 39.89 -15.19 -11.35
N THR A 171 40.69 -14.54 -10.50
CA THR A 171 42.13 -14.69 -10.47
C THR A 171 42.58 -15.55 -9.30
N ALA A 172 43.69 -16.24 -9.48
CA ALA A 172 44.29 -17.09 -8.41
C ALA A 172 44.57 -16.30 -7.13
N ASP A 173 44.33 -16.92 -6.00
CA ASP A 173 44.64 -16.41 -4.66
C ASP A 173 43.96 -15.07 -4.29
N GLN A 174 42.91 -14.72 -5.00
CA GLN A 174 42.15 -13.50 -4.77
C GLN A 174 40.65 -13.78 -4.75
N ALA A 175 39.90 -12.96 -4.01
CA ALA A 175 38.44 -12.94 -4.09
C ALA A 175 37.98 -11.81 -5.02
N THR A 176 37.35 -12.16 -6.11
CA THR A 176 36.69 -11.22 -7.02
C THR A 176 35.31 -10.89 -6.45
N THR A 177 34.91 -9.61 -6.43
CA THR A 177 33.59 -9.18 -5.98
C THR A 177 32.77 -8.69 -7.15
N VAL A 178 31.48 -9.08 -7.20
CA VAL A 178 30.48 -8.60 -8.14
C VAL A 178 29.23 -8.15 -7.38
N GLU A 179 28.65 -7.02 -7.80
CA GLU A 179 27.51 -6.41 -7.13
C GLU A 179 26.27 -6.43 -8.02
N PHE A 180 25.13 -6.80 -7.43
CA PHE A 180 23.83 -6.77 -8.09
C PHE A 180 22.85 -5.95 -7.27
N TYR A 181 22.12 -5.07 -7.95
CA TYR A 181 21.06 -4.24 -7.36
C TYR A 181 19.75 -4.45 -8.10
N ASN A 182 18.67 -4.75 -7.36
CA ASN A 182 17.33 -4.84 -7.92
C ASN A 182 16.49 -3.61 -7.54
N ALA A 183 16.07 -2.86 -8.55
CA ALA A 183 15.04 -1.85 -8.40
C ALA A 183 13.65 -2.49 -8.39
N LEU A 184 12.72 -1.94 -7.62
CA LEU A 184 11.32 -2.36 -7.70
C LEU A 184 10.70 -1.94 -9.04
N LEU A 185 9.87 -2.79 -9.61
CA LEU A 185 8.99 -2.41 -10.71
C LEU A 185 8.08 -1.27 -10.26
N ARG A 186 7.64 -0.44 -11.21
CA ARG A 186 6.74 0.69 -10.95
C ARG A 186 5.37 0.41 -11.56
N GLY A 187 4.33 0.92 -10.88
CA GLY A 187 2.98 0.91 -11.39
C GLY A 187 2.33 2.27 -11.26
N LYS A 188 1.44 2.58 -12.20
CA LYS A 188 0.60 3.78 -12.18
C LYS A 188 -0.70 3.45 -11.44
N ILE A 189 -0.98 4.19 -10.38
CA ILE A 189 -2.26 4.17 -9.67
C ILE A 189 -3.15 5.24 -10.33
N THR A 190 -4.36 4.87 -10.70
CA THR A 190 -5.34 5.80 -11.26
C THR A 190 -6.61 5.78 -10.42
N GLY A 191 -7.26 6.92 -10.25
CA GLY A 191 -8.52 7.06 -9.54
C GLY A 191 -9.42 8.09 -10.22
N HIS A 192 -10.72 7.99 -9.92
CA HIS A 192 -11.75 8.91 -10.42
C HIS A 192 -12.57 9.44 -9.26
N LYS A 193 -12.63 10.77 -9.13
CA LYS A 193 -13.33 11.51 -8.08
C LYS A 193 -14.64 12.07 -8.59
N THR A 194 -15.71 11.78 -7.85
CA THR A 194 -17.06 12.28 -8.17
C THR A 194 -17.70 12.95 -6.96
N GLY A 195 -18.68 13.79 -7.24
CA GLY A 195 -19.57 14.42 -6.27
C GLY A 195 -21.02 14.04 -6.48
N ALA A 196 -21.92 14.98 -6.21
CA ALA A 196 -23.35 14.83 -6.42
C ALA A 196 -23.67 14.41 -7.87
N GLU A 197 -24.64 13.53 -8.03
CA GLU A 197 -25.09 13.00 -9.35
C GLU A 197 -23.96 12.38 -10.17
N GLN A 198 -22.89 11.91 -9.51
CA GLN A 198 -21.68 11.35 -10.14
C GLN A 198 -20.92 12.35 -11.03
N ALA A 199 -21.14 13.64 -10.84
CA ALA A 199 -20.38 14.66 -11.56
C ALA A 199 -18.90 14.61 -11.16
N PRO A 200 -17.95 14.77 -12.12
CA PRO A 200 -16.53 14.80 -11.79
C PRO A 200 -16.21 16.02 -10.93
N LEU A 201 -15.30 15.85 -9.96
CA LEU A 201 -14.80 16.93 -9.11
C LEU A 201 -13.36 17.27 -9.48
N GLU A 202 -13.12 18.47 -9.99
CA GLU A 202 -11.80 19.04 -10.30
C GLU A 202 -11.21 19.74 -9.09
N GLY A 203 -9.88 19.62 -8.86
CA GLY A 203 -9.17 20.34 -7.82
C GLY A 203 -9.27 19.72 -6.42
N VAL A 204 -9.64 18.45 -6.33
CA VAL A 204 -9.60 17.66 -5.09
C VAL A 204 -8.18 17.12 -4.89
N THR A 205 -7.59 17.38 -3.73
CA THR A 205 -6.22 16.96 -3.41
C THR A 205 -6.20 15.57 -2.78
N PHE A 206 -5.40 14.67 -3.35
CA PHE A 206 -5.14 13.33 -2.84
C PHE A 206 -3.67 13.19 -2.43
N GLY A 207 -3.43 12.41 -1.37
CA GLY A 207 -2.11 11.97 -0.93
C GLY A 207 -1.94 10.46 -1.08
N LEU A 208 -0.74 10.03 -1.49
CA LEU A 208 -0.28 8.65 -1.44
C LEU A 208 0.56 8.45 -0.19
N PHE A 209 0.31 7.39 0.57
CA PHE A 209 0.94 7.11 1.86
C PHE A 209 1.46 5.68 1.92
N SER A 210 2.41 5.43 2.84
CA SER A 210 2.83 4.06 3.16
C SER A 210 1.67 3.25 3.74
N ALA A 211 1.75 1.92 3.62
CA ALA A 211 0.70 1.02 4.10
C ALA A 211 0.47 1.09 5.62
N ASP A 212 1.46 1.50 6.38
CA ASP A 212 1.45 1.62 7.84
C ASP A 212 1.19 3.06 8.33
N ALA A 213 0.91 4.02 7.42
CA ALA A 213 0.60 5.39 7.79
C ALA A 213 -0.65 5.47 8.66
N THR A 214 -0.58 6.26 9.72
CA THR A 214 -1.68 6.55 10.66
C THR A 214 -2.05 8.02 10.69
N GLU A 215 -1.26 8.87 10.04
CA GLU A 215 -1.47 10.31 9.89
C GLU A 215 -1.43 10.67 8.40
N PHE A 216 -2.44 11.42 7.95
CA PHE A 216 -2.66 11.73 6.55
C PHE A 216 -2.66 13.24 6.34
N THR A 217 -1.47 13.79 6.10
CA THR A 217 -1.24 15.21 5.80
C THR A 217 -0.36 15.34 4.55
N GLU A 218 -0.29 16.53 3.98
CA GLU A 218 0.63 16.77 2.86
C GLU A 218 2.10 16.52 3.25
N GLU A 219 2.46 16.75 4.52
CA GLU A 219 3.83 16.57 5.02
C GLU A 219 4.21 15.09 5.18
N THR A 220 3.23 14.22 5.49
CA THR A 220 3.44 12.77 5.66
C THR A 220 3.21 11.99 4.38
N ALA A 221 2.66 12.62 3.34
CA ALA A 221 2.42 12.01 2.04
C ALA A 221 3.74 11.70 1.32
N ILE A 222 3.82 10.52 0.69
CA ILE A 222 4.89 10.15 -0.24
C ILE A 222 4.82 11.02 -1.51
N ALA A 223 3.59 11.27 -1.96
CA ALA A 223 3.28 12.15 -3.09
C ALA A 223 1.88 12.72 -2.94
N THR A 224 1.64 13.88 -3.55
CA THR A 224 0.30 14.49 -3.65
C THR A 224 -0.04 14.75 -5.10
N THR A 225 -1.34 14.77 -5.41
CA THR A 225 -1.87 15.10 -6.73
C THR A 225 -3.24 15.75 -6.60
N GLU A 226 -3.67 16.49 -7.62
CA GLU A 226 -5.01 17.06 -7.71
C GLU A 226 -5.79 16.40 -8.85
N THR A 227 -7.10 16.32 -8.70
CA THR A 227 -7.99 15.84 -9.75
C THR A 227 -8.12 16.86 -10.88
N ASP A 228 -8.16 16.36 -12.10
CA ASP A 228 -8.39 17.17 -13.29
C ASP A 228 -9.87 17.45 -13.54
N SER A 229 -10.19 18.12 -14.68
CA SER A 229 -11.57 18.47 -15.08
C SER A 229 -12.47 17.25 -15.37
N TYR A 230 -11.92 16.06 -15.47
CA TYR A 230 -12.64 14.80 -15.57
C TYR A 230 -12.77 14.09 -14.23
N GLY A 231 -12.22 14.68 -13.14
CA GLY A 231 -12.13 14.06 -11.83
C GLY A 231 -11.05 12.97 -11.75
N GLU A 232 -10.17 12.88 -12.74
CA GLU A 232 -9.11 11.87 -12.76
C GLU A 232 -7.87 12.33 -12.00
N PHE A 233 -7.23 11.39 -11.29
CA PHE A 233 -5.94 11.60 -10.63
C PHE A 233 -5.06 10.36 -10.77
N SER A 234 -3.75 10.54 -10.61
CA SER A 234 -2.82 9.41 -10.65
C SER A 234 -1.58 9.62 -9.82
N PHE A 235 -0.98 8.49 -9.39
CA PHE A 235 0.34 8.41 -8.78
C PHE A 235 1.19 7.37 -9.50
N GLU A 236 2.51 7.52 -9.41
CA GLU A 236 3.47 6.46 -9.73
C GLU A 236 4.10 5.97 -8.43
N ALA A 237 4.11 4.66 -8.22
CA ALA A 237 4.67 4.05 -7.03
C ALA A 237 5.42 2.74 -7.35
N PRO A 238 6.41 2.35 -6.55
CA PRO A 238 7.00 1.03 -6.65
C PRO A 238 5.98 -0.06 -6.32
N TYR A 239 6.24 -1.28 -6.76
CA TYR A 239 5.44 -2.43 -6.34
C TYR A 239 5.50 -2.58 -4.82
N GLY A 240 4.31 -2.64 -4.19
CA GLY A 240 4.14 -2.67 -2.74
C GLY A 240 2.76 -2.23 -2.31
N SER A 241 2.55 -2.16 -0.99
CA SER A 241 1.28 -1.78 -0.39
C SER A 241 1.28 -0.30 0.02
N PHE A 242 0.18 0.39 -0.27
CA PHE A 242 0.01 1.82 -0.05
C PHE A 242 -1.40 2.13 0.44
N GLN A 243 -1.60 3.39 0.83
CA GLN A 243 -2.90 3.98 1.12
C GLN A 243 -3.05 5.28 0.32
N VAL A 244 -4.27 5.53 -0.16
CA VAL A 244 -4.66 6.81 -0.78
C VAL A 244 -5.69 7.48 0.10
N MET A 245 -5.48 8.75 0.42
CA MET A 245 -6.38 9.57 1.23
C MET A 245 -6.62 10.92 0.57
N GLU A 246 -7.85 11.39 0.64
CA GLU A 246 -8.21 12.74 0.26
C GLU A 246 -7.76 13.71 1.36
N LEU A 247 -7.00 14.74 0.98
CA LEU A 247 -6.44 15.73 1.89
C LEU A 247 -7.26 17.03 1.91
N ALA A 248 -7.86 17.38 0.77
CA ALA A 248 -8.72 18.54 0.64
C ALA A 248 -9.78 18.32 -0.45
N THR A 249 -10.97 18.85 -0.22
CA THR A 249 -12.08 18.80 -1.16
C THR A 249 -12.62 20.20 -1.47
N LEU A 250 -13.61 20.26 -2.37
CA LEU A 250 -14.26 21.51 -2.73
C LEU A 250 -15.21 21.98 -1.63
N PRO A 251 -15.42 23.31 -1.50
CA PRO A 251 -16.42 23.84 -0.57
C PRO A 251 -17.79 23.23 -0.77
N GLY A 252 -18.45 22.86 0.32
CA GLY A 252 -19.77 22.23 0.29
C GLY A 252 -19.78 20.71 0.13
N TYR A 253 -18.61 20.10 -0.07
CA TYR A 253 -18.43 18.66 -0.03
C TYR A 253 -17.72 18.23 1.26
N LEU A 254 -17.95 17.00 1.67
CA LEU A 254 -17.32 16.35 2.80
C LEU A 254 -16.13 15.52 2.31
N THR A 255 -15.01 15.58 3.02
CA THR A 255 -13.85 14.74 2.73
C THR A 255 -14.15 13.26 3.04
N MET A 256 -13.38 12.35 2.45
CA MET A 256 -13.49 10.94 2.78
C MET A 256 -13.03 10.66 4.23
N ASP A 257 -13.72 9.76 4.93
CA ASP A 257 -13.45 9.44 6.34
C ASP A 257 -12.26 8.50 6.55
N LYS A 258 -11.89 7.72 5.54
CA LYS A 258 -10.92 6.62 5.66
C LYS A 258 -10.10 6.48 4.39
N PRO A 259 -8.80 6.12 4.52
CA PRO A 259 -7.97 5.87 3.37
C PRO A 259 -8.42 4.61 2.60
N VAL A 260 -8.13 4.58 1.31
CA VAL A 260 -8.23 3.41 0.45
C VAL A 260 -6.90 2.69 0.45
N ALA A 261 -6.87 1.47 1.01
CA ALA A 261 -5.70 0.60 0.94
C ALA A 261 -5.63 -0.09 -0.43
N LEU A 262 -4.43 -0.18 -1.00
CA LEU A 262 -4.18 -0.80 -2.29
C LEU A 262 -2.82 -1.50 -2.32
N GLU A 263 -2.67 -2.40 -3.29
CA GLU A 263 -1.40 -3.04 -3.61
C GLU A 263 -1.02 -2.73 -5.06
N VAL A 264 0.17 -2.19 -5.26
CA VAL A 264 0.75 -1.98 -6.59
C VAL A 264 1.53 -3.24 -6.95
N ASN A 265 0.98 -4.05 -7.83
CA ASN A 265 1.54 -5.33 -8.28
C ASN A 265 1.43 -5.53 -9.81
N ALA A 266 1.06 -4.47 -10.52
CA ALA A 266 0.93 -4.41 -11.96
C ALA A 266 1.34 -3.03 -12.48
N ALA A 267 1.59 -2.92 -13.78
CA ALA A 267 1.96 -1.65 -14.42
C ALA A 267 0.86 -0.58 -14.29
N GLU A 268 -0.40 -0.99 -14.09
CA GLU A 268 -1.53 -0.09 -13.85
C GLU A 268 -2.47 -0.71 -12.81
N VAL A 269 -2.85 0.10 -11.82
CA VAL A 269 -3.80 -0.24 -10.76
C VAL A 269 -4.87 0.83 -10.72
N GLN A 270 -6.11 0.45 -11.01
CA GLN A 270 -7.25 1.36 -10.98
C GLN A 270 -8.02 1.21 -9.67
N LEU A 271 -8.26 2.34 -9.00
CA LEU A 271 -9.11 2.41 -7.81
C LEU A 271 -10.58 2.44 -8.22
N ASP A 272 -11.45 1.94 -7.33
CA ASP A 272 -12.88 2.19 -7.46
C ASP A 272 -13.17 3.69 -7.38
N PRO A 273 -14.22 4.19 -8.04
CA PRO A 273 -14.59 5.61 -7.98
C PRO A 273 -14.81 6.08 -6.54
N ILE A 274 -14.22 7.21 -6.19
CA ILE A 274 -14.33 7.83 -4.87
C ILE A 274 -15.34 8.97 -4.96
N ALA A 275 -16.46 8.87 -4.21
CA ALA A 275 -17.51 9.86 -4.20
C ALA A 275 -17.51 10.68 -2.92
N ASN A 276 -17.69 12.01 -3.02
CA ASN A 276 -17.96 12.87 -1.87
C ASN A 276 -19.45 13.23 -1.80
N ASN A 277 -19.98 13.19 -0.59
CA ASN A 277 -21.30 13.72 -0.28
C ASN A 277 -21.23 15.23 -0.08
N GLN A 278 -22.32 15.92 -0.38
CA GLN A 278 -22.51 17.31 0.00
C GLN A 278 -23.05 17.43 1.42
N THR A 279 -22.82 18.59 2.05
CA THR A 279 -23.57 18.98 3.25
C THR A 279 -25.06 19.13 2.89
N VAL A 280 -25.94 18.80 3.82
CA VAL A 280 -27.41 18.90 3.64
C VAL A 280 -28.00 19.63 4.82
N VAL A 281 -28.72 20.73 4.55
CA VAL A 281 -29.44 21.53 5.55
C VAL A 281 -30.91 21.57 5.19
N HIS A 282 -31.78 21.13 6.10
CA HIS A 282 -33.23 21.29 6.02
C HIS A 282 -33.65 22.52 6.79
N ILE A 283 -34.29 23.45 6.11
CA ILE A 283 -34.79 24.70 6.68
C ILE A 283 -36.31 24.63 6.77
N SER A 284 -36.80 24.65 8.03
CA SER A 284 -38.22 24.66 8.35
C SER A 284 -38.68 26.05 8.76
N LYS A 285 -39.83 26.47 8.23
CA LYS A 285 -40.58 27.63 8.68
C LYS A 285 -41.86 27.12 9.34
N VAL A 286 -42.01 27.34 10.65
CA VAL A 286 -43.12 26.72 11.40
C VAL A 286 -43.94 27.75 12.15
N ASP A 287 -45.22 27.46 12.28
CA ASP A 287 -46.16 28.19 13.12
C ASP A 287 -45.89 27.90 14.62
N ALA A 288 -45.83 28.96 15.41
CA ALA A 288 -45.49 28.87 16.85
C ALA A 288 -46.56 28.11 17.70
N GLU A 289 -47.83 28.09 17.27
CA GLU A 289 -48.91 27.47 17.99
C GLU A 289 -49.07 26.00 17.63
N THR A 290 -48.95 25.65 16.38
CA THR A 290 -49.20 24.30 15.85
C THR A 290 -47.95 23.49 15.67
N GLY A 291 -46.79 24.14 15.43
CA GLY A 291 -45.54 23.48 15.09
C GLY A 291 -45.55 22.85 13.68
N GLU A 292 -46.55 23.15 12.85
CA GLU A 292 -46.62 22.68 11.47
C GLU A 292 -45.86 23.65 10.54
N GLU A 293 -45.43 23.15 9.37
CA GLU A 293 -44.78 23.98 8.35
C GLU A 293 -45.72 25.12 7.94
N LEU A 294 -45.18 26.33 7.81
CA LEU A 294 -45.90 27.57 7.54
C LEU A 294 -45.59 28.06 6.11
N PRO A 295 -46.49 27.85 5.13
CA PRO A 295 -46.28 28.32 3.75
C PRO A 295 -46.54 29.82 3.60
N GLY A 296 -45.88 30.40 2.58
CA GLY A 296 -46.12 31.81 2.16
C GLY A 296 -45.17 32.83 2.77
N ALA A 297 -44.24 32.43 3.59
CA ALA A 297 -43.12 33.30 4.02
C ALA A 297 -42.08 33.42 2.89
N THR A 298 -41.44 34.58 2.75
CA THR A 298 -40.25 34.75 1.91
C THR A 298 -39.01 34.74 2.77
N LEU A 299 -38.16 33.72 2.57
CA LEU A 299 -36.89 33.56 3.27
C LEU A 299 -35.70 33.83 2.36
N GLU A 300 -34.67 34.37 2.93
CA GLU A 300 -33.35 34.62 2.32
C GLU A 300 -32.25 33.98 3.15
N LEU A 301 -31.39 33.22 2.49
CA LEU A 301 -30.19 32.61 3.10
C LEU A 301 -28.95 33.43 2.72
N TYR A 302 -28.22 33.88 3.73
CA TYR A 302 -26.98 34.62 3.57
C TYR A 302 -25.78 33.78 4.05
N GLY A 303 -24.69 33.86 3.30
CA GLY A 303 -23.40 33.24 3.66
C GLY A 303 -22.63 34.06 4.69
N PRO A 304 -21.49 33.51 5.22
CA PRO A 304 -20.66 34.17 6.23
C PRO A 304 -20.13 35.55 5.86
N ASN A 305 -20.00 35.84 4.59
CA ASN A 305 -19.56 37.14 4.07
C ASN A 305 -20.71 38.14 3.81
N GLY A 306 -21.95 37.74 4.17
CA GLY A 306 -23.16 38.54 3.91
C GLY A 306 -23.66 38.51 2.46
N THR A 307 -23.15 37.56 1.64
CA THR A 307 -23.64 37.36 0.27
C THR A 307 -24.92 36.55 0.31
N LEU A 308 -25.96 37.01 -0.40
CA LEU A 308 -27.18 36.26 -0.62
C LEU A 308 -26.86 34.99 -1.42
N ILE A 309 -27.25 33.83 -0.86
CA ILE A 309 -27.08 32.51 -1.49
C ILE A 309 -28.35 32.12 -2.23
N GLU A 310 -29.51 32.21 -1.54
CA GLU A 310 -30.79 31.78 -2.08
C GLU A 310 -31.94 32.56 -1.49
N THR A 311 -33.04 32.70 -2.26
CA THR A 311 -34.33 33.27 -1.84
C THR A 311 -35.43 32.33 -2.28
N TRP A 312 -36.37 32.00 -1.37
CA TRP A 312 -37.53 31.14 -1.73
C TRP A 312 -38.77 31.53 -0.92
N GLU A 313 -39.92 31.05 -1.38
CA GLU A 313 -41.18 31.11 -0.67
C GLU A 313 -41.39 29.76 0.06
N THR A 314 -41.79 29.77 1.33
CA THR A 314 -41.98 28.55 2.15
C THR A 314 -43.23 27.81 1.70
N GLY A 315 -43.16 26.48 1.81
CA GLY A 315 -44.24 25.54 1.48
C GLY A 315 -44.61 24.66 2.68
N ASP A 316 -45.32 23.55 2.38
CA ASP A 316 -45.82 22.58 3.38
C ASP A 316 -44.71 21.58 3.84
N ILE A 317 -43.47 21.71 3.36
CA ILE A 317 -42.34 20.85 3.67
C ILE A 317 -41.10 21.69 3.86
N PRO A 318 -40.08 21.22 4.64
CA PRO A 318 -38.79 21.90 4.79
C PRO A 318 -38.11 22.15 3.44
N HIS A 319 -37.54 23.33 3.29
CA HIS A 319 -36.65 23.64 2.15
C HIS A 319 -35.32 22.98 2.33
N VAL A 320 -34.78 22.34 1.28
CA VAL A 320 -33.53 21.59 1.33
C VAL A 320 -32.43 22.35 0.60
N VAL A 321 -31.40 22.71 1.33
CA VAL A 321 -30.20 23.33 0.77
C VAL A 321 -29.04 22.34 0.84
N THR A 322 -28.35 22.12 -0.27
CA THR A 322 -27.20 21.21 -0.35
C THR A 322 -25.93 21.98 -0.75
N GLY A 323 -24.79 21.47 -0.35
CA GLY A 323 -23.51 22.00 -0.80
C GLY A 323 -23.11 23.34 -0.15
N LEU A 324 -23.64 23.65 1.02
CA LEU A 324 -23.13 24.78 1.79
C LEU A 324 -21.75 24.46 2.37
N PRO A 325 -20.75 25.34 2.19
CA PRO A 325 -19.46 25.16 2.84
C PRO A 325 -19.56 25.01 4.36
N VAL A 326 -18.78 24.10 4.94
CA VAL A 326 -18.66 23.97 6.40
C VAL A 326 -18.15 25.26 6.99
N GLY A 327 -18.79 25.74 8.07
CA GLY A 327 -18.37 26.96 8.75
C GLY A 327 -19.51 27.67 9.49
N GLU A 328 -19.14 28.73 10.20
CA GLU A 328 -20.05 29.59 10.96
C GLU A 328 -20.44 30.85 10.16
N GLY A 329 -21.47 31.56 10.64
CA GLY A 329 -21.82 32.89 10.15
C GLY A 329 -22.85 32.89 9.02
N TYR A 330 -23.55 31.78 8.80
CA TYR A 330 -24.76 31.78 7.97
C TYR A 330 -25.88 32.50 8.69
N VAL A 331 -26.75 33.18 7.94
CA VAL A 331 -27.93 33.88 8.50
C VAL A 331 -29.13 33.60 7.63
N LEU A 332 -30.19 33.08 8.26
CA LEU A 332 -31.51 32.95 7.68
C LEU A 332 -32.34 34.18 8.05
N LYS A 333 -32.91 34.87 7.04
CA LYS A 333 -33.76 36.04 7.20
C LYS A 333 -35.12 35.80 6.61
N GLU A 334 -36.13 36.31 7.28
CA GLU A 334 -37.45 36.46 6.72
C GLU A 334 -37.58 37.88 6.19
N THR A 335 -37.97 38.03 4.94
CA THR A 335 -38.20 39.34 4.30
C THR A 335 -39.69 39.65 4.11
N ALA A 336 -40.53 38.66 4.13
CA ALA A 336 -41.98 38.79 4.15
C ALA A 336 -42.59 37.63 4.96
N ALA A 337 -43.38 37.94 5.98
CA ALA A 337 -44.15 36.98 6.74
C ALA A 337 -45.48 36.64 6.00
N PRO A 338 -46.07 35.47 6.24
CA PRO A 338 -47.40 35.13 5.74
C PRO A 338 -48.46 36.04 6.36
N GLU A 339 -49.63 36.13 5.70
CA GLU A 339 -50.73 36.94 6.20
C GLU A 339 -51.19 36.44 7.59
N GLY A 340 -51.27 37.36 8.54
CA GLY A 340 -51.65 37.06 9.93
C GLY A 340 -50.47 36.70 10.86
N TYR A 341 -49.23 36.78 10.41
CA TYR A 341 -48.04 36.53 11.20
C TYR A 341 -47.11 37.75 11.32
N GLN A 342 -46.27 37.72 12.33
CA GLN A 342 -45.24 38.74 12.55
C GLN A 342 -43.95 38.27 11.87
N LEU A 343 -43.17 39.25 11.37
CA LEU A 343 -41.83 39.01 10.81
C LEU A 343 -40.92 38.44 11.89
N ALA A 344 -40.31 37.28 11.63
CA ALA A 344 -39.37 36.64 12.54
C ALA A 344 -38.02 37.37 12.62
N GLU A 345 -37.30 37.16 13.73
CA GLU A 345 -35.93 37.63 13.86
C GLU A 345 -34.94 36.76 13.00
N ASP A 346 -33.85 37.40 12.57
CA ASP A 346 -32.78 36.71 11.85
C ASP A 346 -32.21 35.55 12.67
N ILE A 347 -31.99 34.38 12.05
CA ILE A 347 -31.42 33.17 12.69
C ILE A 347 -30.00 32.94 12.18
N PRO A 348 -28.96 33.19 13.03
CA PRO A 348 -27.61 32.76 12.71
C PRO A 348 -27.45 31.26 12.96
N PHE A 349 -26.72 30.58 12.06
CA PHE A 349 -26.40 29.15 12.19
C PHE A 349 -25.03 28.82 11.62
N ALA A 350 -24.54 27.61 11.91
CA ALA A 350 -23.32 27.03 11.36
C ALA A 350 -23.67 25.79 10.53
N VAL A 351 -22.83 25.47 9.56
CA VAL A 351 -22.83 24.22 8.81
C VAL A 351 -21.69 23.36 9.32
N GLU A 352 -22.03 22.20 9.86
CA GLU A 352 -21.08 21.25 10.42
C GLU A 352 -20.56 20.27 9.35
N GLU A 353 -19.34 19.74 9.57
CA GLU A 353 -18.76 18.69 8.74
C GLU A 353 -19.37 17.33 9.09
N THR A 354 -20.55 17.06 8.55
CA THR A 354 -21.30 15.82 8.79
C THR A 354 -22.09 15.40 7.56
N SER A 355 -22.21 14.09 7.36
CA SER A 355 -23.10 13.50 6.33
C SER A 355 -24.56 13.40 6.81
N GLU A 356 -24.83 13.74 8.07
CA GLU A 356 -26.20 13.79 8.60
C GLU A 356 -26.91 15.06 8.13
N ILE A 357 -28.24 14.98 8.00
CA ILE A 357 -29.07 16.14 7.70
C ILE A 357 -29.07 17.09 8.89
N GLN A 358 -28.68 18.33 8.65
CA GLN A 358 -28.71 19.40 9.64
C GLN A 358 -30.04 20.15 9.55
N PHE A 359 -30.57 20.63 10.67
CA PHE A 359 -31.87 21.28 10.74
C PHE A 359 -31.77 22.70 11.25
N VAL A 360 -32.41 23.64 10.55
CA VAL A 360 -32.58 25.04 10.96
C VAL A 360 -34.06 25.37 10.94
N GLY A 361 -34.58 25.80 12.07
CA GLY A 361 -36.01 26.16 12.21
C GLY A 361 -36.19 27.65 12.46
N MET A 362 -37.11 28.27 11.76
CA MET A 362 -37.59 29.62 12.02
C MET A 362 -39.07 29.55 12.39
N VAL A 363 -39.45 30.24 13.46
CA VAL A 363 -40.79 30.18 14.05
C VAL A 363 -41.46 31.54 13.89
N ASP A 364 -42.69 31.56 13.42
CA ASP A 364 -43.53 32.77 13.39
C ASP A 364 -44.61 32.76 14.45
N GLU A 365 -44.77 33.88 15.11
CA GLU A 365 -45.89 34.14 16.01
C GLU A 365 -47.05 34.80 15.27
N PRO A 366 -48.29 34.38 15.53
CA PRO A 366 -49.46 35.10 14.98
C PRO A 366 -49.39 36.59 15.34
N SER A 367 -49.85 37.43 14.41
CA SER A 367 -50.02 38.85 14.73
C SER A 367 -51.06 39.03 15.85
N PRO A 368 -50.82 39.93 16.84
CA PRO A 368 -51.85 40.22 17.81
C PRO A 368 -53.15 40.66 17.13
N GLU A 369 -54.26 40.05 17.56
CA GLU A 369 -55.58 40.52 17.07
C GLU A 369 -55.67 42.04 17.35
N GLU A 370 -55.94 42.84 16.29
CA GLU A 370 -56.26 44.24 16.53
C GLU A 370 -57.41 44.31 17.51
N PRO A 371 -57.32 45.07 18.60
CA PRO A 371 -58.43 45.26 19.52
C PRO A 371 -59.67 45.69 18.73
N GLU A 372 -60.74 44.96 18.77
CA GLU A 372 -62.02 45.39 18.17
C GLU A 372 -62.27 46.82 18.55
N GLU A 373 -62.40 47.73 17.58
CA GLU A 373 -62.79 49.13 17.86
C GLU A 373 -64.03 49.08 18.74
N PRO A 374 -64.07 49.78 19.87
CA PRO A 374 -65.25 49.79 20.75
C PRO A 374 -66.43 50.25 19.88
N ASP A 375 -67.50 49.46 19.86
CA ASP A 375 -68.74 49.77 19.22
C ASP A 375 -69.11 51.27 19.50
N GLU A 376 -69.29 52.05 18.43
CA GLU A 376 -69.75 53.44 18.57
C GLU A 376 -71.03 53.41 19.44
N PRO A 377 -71.15 54.26 20.44
CA PRO A 377 -72.31 54.27 21.32
C PRO A 377 -73.60 54.54 20.45
N GLU A 378 -74.52 53.59 20.54
CA GLU A 378 -75.84 53.71 19.91
C GLU A 378 -76.48 55.08 20.16
N THR A 379 -76.84 55.81 19.14
CA THR A 379 -77.60 57.02 19.23
C THR A 379 -79.02 56.69 19.77
N PRO A 380 -79.53 57.48 20.75
CA PRO A 380 -80.80 57.17 21.44
C PRO A 380 -81.94 57.16 20.43
N ASP A 381 -82.84 56.22 20.61
CA ASP A 381 -84.11 55.98 19.92
C ASP A 381 -84.97 57.23 19.68
N GLN A 382 -85.43 57.37 18.47
CA GLN A 382 -86.51 58.22 18.12
C GLN A 382 -87.78 57.35 17.96
N PRO A 383 -88.95 57.74 18.51
CA PRO A 383 -90.09 56.84 18.77
C PRO A 383 -90.94 56.47 17.52
N ASP A 384 -91.48 55.33 17.65
CA ASP A 384 -92.44 54.54 16.86
C ASP A 384 -93.36 55.24 15.86
N THR A 385 -93.44 54.57 14.70
CA THR A 385 -94.71 54.49 13.96
C THR A 385 -94.91 53.06 13.44
N PRO A 386 -96.17 52.53 13.44
CA PRO A 386 -96.40 51.10 13.51
C PRO A 386 -96.70 50.39 12.16
N ASP A 387 -96.56 49.09 12.17
CA ASP A 387 -97.15 47.99 11.47
C ASP A 387 -97.07 47.83 9.93
N GLU A 388 -96.51 46.75 9.47
CA GLU A 388 -97.26 45.65 8.79
C GLU A 388 -96.35 44.45 8.46
N PRO A 389 -96.83 43.22 8.15
CA PRO A 389 -96.49 42.00 8.77
C PRO A 389 -95.63 41.00 7.97
N THR A 390 -95.11 40.05 8.72
CA THR A 390 -94.39 38.79 8.40
C THR A 390 -94.83 38.01 7.12
N PRO A 391 -93.99 37.14 6.56
CA PRO A 391 -94.08 35.70 6.88
C PRO A 391 -92.80 34.91 7.07
N THR A 392 -92.84 34.14 8.11
CA THR A 392 -92.40 32.81 8.46
C THR A 392 -91.61 31.90 7.47
N VAL A 393 -90.51 31.35 7.99
CA VAL A 393 -90.11 29.96 8.39
C VAL A 393 -89.46 29.08 7.27
N PRO A 394 -88.77 28.00 7.49
CA PRO A 394 -88.27 27.41 8.75
C PRO A 394 -86.78 26.90 8.73
N GLN A 395 -86.32 26.50 9.93
CA GLN A 395 -85.18 25.73 10.34
C GLN A 395 -84.96 24.38 9.66
N THR A 396 -83.66 23.93 9.75
CA THR A 396 -83.20 22.64 10.26
C THR A 396 -81.69 22.68 10.17
N GLY A 397 -80.86 22.32 11.10
CA GLY A 397 -80.90 21.44 12.22
C GLY A 397 -79.63 20.60 12.24
N GLY A 398 -78.89 20.69 13.30
CA GLY A 398 -78.09 19.59 13.86
C GLY A 398 -76.66 19.41 13.30
N SER A 399 -75.71 19.17 14.04
CA SER A 399 -75.36 18.95 15.45
C SER A 399 -73.97 18.26 15.51
N ARG A 400 -73.23 18.60 16.53
CA ARG A 400 -72.20 17.80 17.28
C ARG A 400 -70.82 17.60 16.65
N ALA A 401 -69.81 18.23 17.19
CA ALA A 401 -69.08 17.97 18.43
C ALA A 401 -68.19 16.75 18.36
N ALA A 402 -66.88 16.99 18.49
CA ALA A 402 -66.07 16.24 19.49
C ALA A 402 -64.72 16.95 19.67
N LEU A 403 -64.50 17.39 20.87
CA LEU A 403 -63.27 17.80 21.47
C LEU A 403 -62.25 16.65 21.49
N TRP A 404 -61.01 16.93 21.21
CA TRP A 404 -59.89 16.30 21.90
C TRP A 404 -58.90 17.36 22.33
N VAL A 405 -58.73 17.50 23.63
CA VAL A 405 -57.77 18.32 24.36
C VAL A 405 -56.52 17.50 24.51
N GLY A 406 -55.40 18.03 24.07
CA GLY A 406 -54.07 17.53 24.41
C GLY A 406 -53.23 18.70 24.90
N ALA A 407 -53.20 18.90 26.21
CA ALA A 407 -52.40 19.90 26.87
C ALA A 407 -50.92 19.56 26.78
N LEU A 408 -50.11 20.43 26.24
CA LEU A 408 -48.67 20.44 26.45
C LEU A 408 -48.27 21.73 27.18
N LEU A 409 -47.81 21.55 28.41
CA LEU A 409 -47.33 22.61 29.30
C LEU A 409 -45.97 23.05 28.76
N ILE A 410 -45.83 24.30 28.30
CA ILE A 410 -44.56 24.94 28.06
C ILE A 410 -44.35 25.99 29.14
N LEU A 411 -43.33 25.80 29.98
CA LEU A 411 -42.85 26.76 30.95
C LEU A 411 -41.99 27.80 30.19
N ALA A 412 -42.46 29.01 30.11
CA ALA A 412 -41.70 30.16 29.63
C ALA A 412 -40.70 30.57 30.69
N LEU A 413 -39.39 30.51 30.36
CA LEU A 413 -38.35 31.30 31.01
C LEU A 413 -37.60 31.99 29.85
N GLY A 414 -37.67 33.32 29.90
CA GLY A 414 -37.08 34.18 28.90
C GLY A 414 -35.54 34.10 28.88
N GLY A 415 -35.01 34.25 27.70
CA GLY A 415 -33.60 34.40 27.42
C GLY A 415 -33.18 33.61 26.21
N LEU A 416 -32.60 34.27 25.18
CA LEU A 416 -32.04 33.74 23.96
C LEU A 416 -31.79 32.22 23.98
N GLY A 417 -32.60 31.46 23.24
CA GLY A 417 -32.48 30.03 23.17
C GLY A 417 -32.52 29.54 21.75
N ILE A 418 -31.38 29.12 21.25
CA ILE A 418 -31.28 28.24 20.09
C ILE A 418 -31.92 26.91 20.50
N VAL A 419 -33.04 26.52 19.92
CA VAL A 419 -33.60 25.20 20.15
C VAL A 419 -33.05 24.23 19.09
N LEU A 420 -31.97 23.54 19.45
CA LEU A 420 -31.53 22.36 18.74
C LEU A 420 -32.29 21.15 19.30
N ILE A 421 -33.24 20.62 18.53
CA ILE A 421 -33.93 19.39 18.91
C ILE A 421 -33.18 18.20 18.34
N LEU A 422 -32.30 17.59 19.17
CA LEU A 422 -31.68 16.30 18.87
C LEU A 422 -32.66 15.16 19.18
N LEU A 423 -33.28 14.58 18.16
CA LEU A 423 -34.00 13.33 18.29
C LEU A 423 -33.04 12.13 18.28
N LYS A 424 -32.66 11.70 19.47
CA LYS A 424 -31.87 10.49 19.68
C LYS A 424 -32.75 9.26 19.52
N ARG A 425 -32.70 8.59 18.37
CA ARG A 425 -33.33 7.27 18.20
C ARG A 425 -32.47 6.24 18.92
N GLN A 426 -32.99 5.67 20.01
CA GLN A 426 -32.45 4.45 20.63
C GLN A 426 -32.84 3.27 19.72
N ASN A 427 -31.88 2.64 19.08
CA ASN A 427 -32.03 1.29 18.58
C ASN A 427 -31.73 0.32 19.72
N LYS A 428 -32.80 -0.37 20.19
CA LYS A 428 -32.70 -1.66 20.87
C LYS A 428 -32.85 -2.74 19.82
N GLN A 429 -31.83 -3.44 19.55
CA GLN A 429 -31.60 -4.90 19.58
C GLN A 429 -30.27 -5.20 18.89
#